data_97460149744b207c2b388bf06831cbc8
#
_entry.id   97460149744b207c2b388bf06831cbc8
#
_cell.length_a   1.000
_cell.length_b   1.000
_cell.length_c   1.000
_cell.angle_alpha   90.00
_cell.angle_beta   90.00
_cell.angle_gamma   90.00
#
_symmetry.space_group_name_H-M   'P 1'
#
loop_
_entity.id
_entity.type
_entity.pdbx_description
1 polymer ?
#
loop_
_entity_poly.entity_id
_entity_poly.type
_entity_poly.pdbx_seq_one_letter_code
_entity_poly.pdbx_strand_id
1 'polypeptide(L)'
;MKRSILAALLLPLLIGCSFEERQSGGIEDTAVTPEMGPRKEIIQPEGVARLPVFSSAVRSGDLIFLSGAIGAQPGVNPPQLVEGGVIPETHQTMENIITVLDAAGATLLDLIKCTVFLADISDYAAVNEVYVQYFPSDPPARSAVAGSGLALGARVEIECIAAVPEV
;
A
#
# COMPACT_ATOMS: atom_id res chain seq x y z
N MET A 1 -46.13 90.18 12.92
CA MET A 1 -46.10 88.92 12.10
C MET A 1 -45.23 87.89 12.87
N LYS A 2 -45.92 87.01 13.64
CA LYS A 2 -45.26 85.95 14.43
C LYS A 2 -45.86 84.63 14.02
N ARG A 3 -45.14 83.75 13.41
CA ARG A 3 -45.49 82.36 13.04
C ARG A 3 -45.11 81.43 14.17
N SER A 4 -46.07 80.88 14.87
CA SER A 4 -45.89 79.81 15.83
C SER A 4 -45.68 78.49 15.09
N ILE A 5 -44.61 77.80 15.46
CA ILE A 5 -44.35 76.43 14.98
C ILE A 5 -44.73 75.48 16.09
N LEU A 6 -45.68 74.61 15.81
CA LEU A 6 -46.18 73.55 16.68
C LEU A 6 -45.29 72.39 16.60
N ALA A 7 -44.55 72.03 17.68
CA ALA A 7 -43.76 70.83 17.75
C ALA A 7 -44.63 69.64 18.14
N ALA A 8 -44.70 68.64 17.24
CA ALA A 8 -45.34 67.37 17.51
C ALA A 8 -44.30 66.42 18.16
N LEU A 9 -44.60 66.02 19.39
CA LEU A 9 -43.87 64.97 20.09
C LEU A 9 -44.28 63.62 19.50
N LEU A 10 -43.38 62.94 18.83
CA LEU A 10 -43.48 61.51 18.47
C LEU A 10 -42.83 60.67 19.56
N LEU A 11 -43.64 59.89 20.24
CA LEU A 11 -43.23 58.89 21.24
C LEU A 11 -42.84 57.60 20.50
N PRO A 12 -41.62 57.04 20.65
CA PRO A 12 -41.28 55.77 20.05
C PRO A 12 -41.88 54.63 20.89
N LEU A 13 -42.68 53.80 20.24
CA LEU A 13 -43.15 52.54 20.77
C LEU A 13 -42.00 51.56 20.79
N LEU A 14 -41.44 51.24 21.96
CA LEU A 14 -40.47 50.15 22.15
C LEU A 14 -41.20 48.83 22.11
N ILE A 15 -41.21 48.15 20.97
CA ILE A 15 -41.56 46.75 20.85
C ILE A 15 -40.37 45.94 21.35
N GLY A 16 -40.47 45.43 22.58
CA GLY A 16 -39.50 44.48 23.13
C GLY A 16 -39.59 43.15 22.41
N CYS A 17 -38.70 42.88 21.47
CA CYS A 17 -38.40 41.52 21.01
C CYS A 17 -37.53 40.83 22.06
N SER A 18 -38.11 39.96 22.87
CA SER A 18 -37.40 39.03 23.69
C SER A 18 -36.69 38.04 22.76
N PHE A 19 -35.38 38.20 22.60
CA PHE A 19 -34.53 37.22 21.91
C PHE A 19 -34.35 36.06 22.89
N GLU A 20 -35.08 34.98 22.71
CA GLU A 20 -34.90 33.76 23.44
C GLU A 20 -33.60 33.13 22.92
N GLU A 21 -32.54 33.24 23.74
CA GLU A 21 -31.24 32.65 23.51
C GLU A 21 -31.41 31.13 23.58
N ARG A 22 -31.63 30.51 22.40
CA ARG A 22 -31.64 29.07 22.26
C ARG A 22 -30.20 28.61 22.56
N GLN A 23 -29.97 28.06 23.74
CA GLN A 23 -28.76 27.33 24.08
C GLN A 23 -28.55 26.26 23.02
N SER A 24 -27.61 26.50 22.12
CA SER A 24 -27.04 25.48 21.25
C SER A 24 -26.32 24.49 22.16
N GLY A 25 -26.96 23.32 22.39
CA GLY A 25 -26.31 22.19 22.99
C GLY A 25 -25.01 21.94 22.20
N GLY A 26 -23.88 22.13 22.87
CA GLY A 26 -22.57 21.81 22.32
C GLY A 26 -22.56 20.36 21.92
N ILE A 27 -22.60 20.11 20.61
CA ILE A 27 -22.10 18.83 20.07
C ILE A 27 -20.60 18.91 20.36
N GLU A 28 -20.17 18.25 21.42
CA GLU A 28 -18.74 17.93 21.55
C GLU A 28 -18.40 17.07 20.33
N ASP A 29 -17.90 17.76 19.30
CA ASP A 29 -17.24 17.15 18.19
C ASP A 29 -15.93 16.53 18.75
N THR A 30 -16.06 15.34 19.35
CA THR A 30 -14.93 14.49 19.62
C THR A 30 -14.42 14.03 18.25
N ALA A 31 -13.71 14.93 17.58
CA ALA A 31 -12.85 14.56 16.46
C ALA A 31 -11.88 13.52 16.99
N VAL A 32 -12.25 12.24 16.85
CA VAL A 32 -11.32 11.14 16.99
C VAL A 32 -10.28 11.38 15.90
N THR A 33 -9.21 12.07 16.29
CA THR A 33 -8.02 12.14 15.44
C THR A 33 -7.55 10.69 15.32
N PRO A 34 -7.62 10.05 14.16
CA PRO A 34 -7.10 8.70 14.03
C PRO A 34 -5.63 8.79 14.43
N GLU A 35 -5.23 8.02 15.46
CA GLU A 35 -3.81 7.81 15.72
C GLU A 35 -3.23 7.22 14.43
N MET A 36 -2.59 8.08 13.67
CA MET A 36 -1.82 7.64 12.51
C MET A 36 -0.63 6.88 13.06
N GLY A 37 -0.72 5.55 13.09
CA GLY A 37 0.41 4.68 13.32
C GLY A 37 1.59 5.07 12.39
N PRO A 38 2.78 4.51 12.57
CA PRO A 38 3.94 4.88 11.78
C PRO A 38 3.58 4.81 10.31
N ARG A 39 3.89 5.89 9.57
CA ARG A 39 3.58 5.98 8.11
C ARG A 39 4.22 4.86 7.29
N LYS A 40 5.17 4.15 7.89
CA LYS A 40 5.99 3.13 7.25
C LYS A 40 6.44 2.11 8.30
N GLU A 41 6.07 0.85 8.08
CA GLU A 41 6.56 -0.31 8.82
C GLU A 41 7.46 -1.15 7.91
N ILE A 42 8.66 -1.47 8.40
CA ILE A 42 9.62 -2.30 7.66
C ILE A 42 9.34 -3.77 7.99
N ILE A 43 9.13 -4.56 6.95
CA ILE A 43 8.96 -6.01 7.04
C ILE A 43 10.27 -6.67 6.60
N GLN A 44 10.83 -7.48 7.49
CA GLN A 44 12.07 -8.19 7.25
C GLN A 44 11.90 -9.64 7.71
N PRO A 45 11.84 -10.62 6.78
CA PRO A 45 11.74 -12.03 7.13
C PRO A 45 12.92 -12.48 7.99
N GLU A 46 12.68 -13.40 8.91
CA GLU A 46 13.76 -14.05 9.66
C GLU A 46 14.61 -14.93 8.73
N GLY A 47 15.91 -14.90 8.91
CA GLY A 47 16.85 -15.67 8.09
C GLY A 47 17.13 -15.08 6.70
N VAL A 48 16.44 -14.03 6.29
CA VAL A 48 16.73 -13.29 5.04
C VAL A 48 17.72 -12.18 5.33
N ALA A 49 18.81 -12.12 4.58
CA ALA A 49 19.83 -11.09 4.75
C ALA A 49 19.25 -9.68 4.53
N ARG A 50 19.45 -8.81 5.52
CA ARG A 50 19.07 -7.40 5.38
C ARG A 50 20.11 -6.68 4.54
N LEU A 51 19.67 -6.11 3.42
CA LEU A 51 20.51 -5.27 2.58
C LEU A 51 20.38 -3.80 2.97
N PRO A 52 21.45 -3.01 2.93
CA PRO A 52 21.39 -1.59 3.33
C PRO A 52 20.68 -0.71 2.30
N VAL A 53 20.43 -1.22 1.09
CA VAL A 53 19.91 -0.45 -0.06
C VAL A 53 18.38 -0.55 -0.23
N PHE A 54 17.73 -1.58 0.34
CA PHE A 54 16.28 -1.75 0.31
C PHE A 54 15.79 -2.64 1.47
N SER A 55 14.49 -2.59 1.75
CA SER A 55 13.80 -3.48 2.68
C SER A 55 13.12 -4.61 1.90
N SER A 56 12.91 -5.79 2.49
CA SER A 56 12.21 -6.90 1.82
C SER A 56 10.76 -6.52 1.49
N ALA A 57 10.08 -5.85 2.41
CA ALA A 57 8.81 -5.19 2.14
C ALA A 57 8.59 -3.99 3.08
N VAL A 58 7.62 -3.16 2.73
CA VAL A 58 7.18 -2.01 3.51
C VAL A 58 5.66 -2.02 3.57
N ARG A 59 5.10 -1.98 4.78
CA ARG A 59 3.69 -1.71 5.01
C ARG A 59 3.45 -0.21 5.14
N SER A 60 2.40 0.29 4.50
CA SER A 60 1.91 1.66 4.65
C SER A 60 0.39 1.66 4.59
N GLY A 61 -0.27 1.90 5.73
CA GLY A 61 -1.71 1.76 5.85
C GLY A 61 -2.14 0.31 5.55
N ASP A 62 -3.09 0.17 4.64
CA ASP A 62 -3.69 -1.12 4.26
C ASP A 62 -2.96 -1.81 3.08
N LEU A 63 -1.76 -1.34 2.74
CA LEU A 63 -0.98 -1.90 1.65
C LEU A 63 0.40 -2.36 2.12
N ILE A 64 0.86 -3.45 1.52
CA ILE A 64 2.21 -4.01 1.66
C ILE A 64 2.88 -3.97 0.29
N PHE A 65 4.00 -3.28 0.23
CA PHE A 65 4.83 -3.15 -0.97
C PHE A 65 6.02 -4.08 -0.84
N LEU A 66 6.06 -5.13 -1.64
CA LEU A 66 7.16 -6.06 -1.69
C LEU A 66 8.22 -5.55 -2.67
N SER A 67 9.49 -5.62 -2.30
CA SER A 67 10.58 -5.39 -3.24
C SER A 67 10.68 -6.49 -4.28
N GLY A 68 11.36 -6.22 -5.39
CA GLY A 68 11.65 -7.22 -6.42
C GLY A 68 12.35 -8.44 -5.82
N ALA A 69 11.75 -9.61 -6.02
CA ALA A 69 12.30 -10.90 -5.66
C ALA A 69 12.86 -11.58 -6.92
N ILE A 70 14.03 -12.21 -6.77
CA ILE A 70 14.68 -13.05 -7.79
C ILE A 70 14.82 -14.46 -7.26
N GLY A 71 15.21 -15.42 -8.09
CA GLY A 71 15.43 -16.81 -7.72
C GLY A 71 16.69 -17.04 -6.88
N ALA A 72 16.93 -16.20 -5.88
CA ALA A 72 18.05 -16.32 -4.95
C ALA A 72 17.80 -17.42 -3.92
N GLN A 73 18.82 -18.22 -3.65
CA GLN A 73 18.80 -19.30 -2.66
C GLN A 73 18.69 -18.71 -1.24
N PRO A 74 17.74 -19.18 -0.40
CA PRO A 74 17.62 -18.72 0.98
C PRO A 74 18.88 -18.98 1.80
N GLY A 75 19.28 -18.03 2.65
CA GLY A 75 20.38 -18.19 3.59
C GLY A 75 21.79 -18.20 2.99
N VAL A 76 21.93 -18.08 1.67
CA VAL A 76 23.23 -18.05 0.99
C VAL A 76 23.76 -16.61 0.94
N ASN A 77 24.99 -16.41 1.43
CA ASN A 77 25.66 -15.11 1.43
C ASN A 77 27.12 -15.24 0.96
N PRO A 78 27.55 -14.57 -0.13
CA PRO A 78 26.75 -13.65 -0.96
C PRO A 78 25.59 -14.36 -1.68
N PRO A 79 24.50 -13.65 -2.02
CA PRO A 79 23.36 -14.26 -2.68
C PRO A 79 23.73 -14.94 -4.00
N GLN A 80 23.20 -16.13 -4.22
CA GLN A 80 23.38 -16.93 -5.44
C GLN A 80 22.02 -17.35 -5.96
N LEU A 81 21.88 -17.35 -7.28
CA LEU A 81 20.66 -17.86 -7.93
C LEU A 81 20.62 -19.39 -7.85
N VAL A 82 19.41 -19.95 -7.89
CA VAL A 82 19.24 -21.38 -8.13
C VAL A 82 19.70 -21.73 -9.55
N GLU A 83 20.24 -22.93 -9.71
CA GLU A 83 20.67 -23.41 -11.02
C GLU A 83 19.49 -23.98 -11.82
N GLY A 84 19.65 -24.08 -13.14
CA GLY A 84 18.69 -24.76 -14.03
C GLY A 84 17.85 -23.82 -14.91
N GLY A 85 18.11 -22.50 -14.86
CA GLY A 85 17.49 -21.51 -15.74
C GLY A 85 16.15 -20.97 -15.23
N VAL A 86 15.36 -20.40 -16.14
CA VAL A 86 14.19 -19.59 -15.78
C VAL A 86 13.09 -20.33 -15.00
N ILE A 87 12.88 -21.62 -15.24
CA ILE A 87 11.84 -22.40 -14.55
C ILE A 87 12.13 -22.53 -13.05
N PRO A 88 13.28 -23.10 -12.60
CA PRO A 88 13.60 -23.14 -11.17
C PRO A 88 13.80 -21.75 -10.57
N GLU A 89 14.32 -20.76 -11.31
CA GLU A 89 14.40 -19.40 -10.82
C GLU A 89 13.00 -18.82 -10.54
N THR A 90 12.00 -19.07 -11.41
CA THR A 90 10.64 -18.58 -11.19
C THR A 90 10.01 -19.23 -9.97
N HIS A 91 10.19 -20.55 -9.78
CA HIS A 91 9.73 -21.22 -8.56
C HIS A 91 10.36 -20.59 -7.32
N GLN A 92 11.69 -20.45 -7.29
CA GLN A 92 12.38 -19.87 -6.14
C GLN A 92 11.96 -18.39 -5.89
N THR A 93 11.72 -17.63 -6.96
CA THR A 93 11.22 -16.26 -6.85
C THR A 93 9.86 -16.23 -6.13
N MET A 94 8.93 -17.14 -6.49
CA MET A 94 7.63 -17.22 -5.84
C MET A 94 7.74 -17.67 -4.38
N GLU A 95 8.59 -18.62 -4.06
CA GLU A 95 8.86 -19.04 -2.67
C GLU A 95 9.47 -17.91 -1.83
N ASN A 96 10.34 -17.10 -2.42
CA ASN A 96 10.88 -15.91 -1.76
C ASN A 96 9.81 -14.86 -1.50
N ILE A 97 8.86 -14.65 -2.43
CA ILE A 97 7.69 -13.79 -2.23
C ILE A 97 6.82 -14.31 -1.08
N ILE A 98 6.52 -15.61 -1.05
CA ILE A 98 5.75 -16.24 0.04
C ILE A 98 6.43 -15.99 1.39
N THR A 99 7.74 -16.17 1.47
CA THR A 99 8.52 -15.91 2.70
C THR A 99 8.35 -14.46 3.19
N VAL A 100 8.30 -13.49 2.28
CA VAL A 100 8.10 -12.07 2.63
C VAL A 100 6.65 -11.82 3.06
N LEU A 101 5.67 -12.43 2.38
CA LEU A 101 4.26 -12.32 2.73
C LEU A 101 3.98 -12.92 4.11
N ASP A 102 4.51 -14.10 4.42
CA ASP A 102 4.38 -14.75 5.73
C ASP A 102 4.90 -13.85 6.86
N ALA A 103 6.05 -13.20 6.64
CA ALA A 103 6.60 -12.24 7.61
C ALA A 103 5.73 -10.98 7.76
N ALA A 104 4.89 -10.68 6.78
CA ALA A 104 3.93 -9.59 6.79
C ALA A 104 2.56 -10.00 7.36
N GLY A 105 2.35 -11.29 7.67
CA GLY A 105 1.06 -11.86 8.05
C GLY A 105 0.06 -11.93 6.89
N ALA A 106 0.55 -12.01 5.65
CA ALA A 106 -0.23 -12.07 4.42
C ALA A 106 0.07 -13.37 3.63
N THR A 107 -0.70 -13.59 2.58
CA THR A 107 -0.60 -14.78 1.71
C THR A 107 -0.63 -14.37 0.23
N LEU A 108 -0.47 -15.31 -0.68
CA LEU A 108 -0.64 -15.06 -2.12
C LEU A 108 -2.05 -14.58 -2.49
N LEU A 109 -3.06 -14.88 -1.68
CA LEU A 109 -4.45 -14.44 -1.91
C LEU A 109 -4.63 -12.94 -1.67
N ASP A 110 -3.74 -12.34 -0.89
CA ASP A 110 -3.77 -10.92 -0.57
C ASP A 110 -3.06 -10.07 -1.64
N LEU A 111 -2.40 -10.71 -2.62
CA LEU A 111 -1.74 -10.01 -3.71
C LEU A 111 -2.76 -9.35 -4.64
N ILE A 112 -2.63 -8.04 -4.83
CA ILE A 112 -3.52 -7.25 -5.71
C ILE A 112 -2.86 -6.88 -7.03
N LYS A 113 -1.52 -6.75 -7.05
CA LYS A 113 -0.77 -6.38 -8.24
C LYS A 113 0.63 -6.99 -8.19
N CYS A 114 1.10 -7.54 -9.32
CA CYS A 114 2.50 -7.90 -9.52
C CYS A 114 3.04 -7.32 -10.84
N THR A 115 4.33 -7.02 -10.86
CA THR A 115 5.09 -6.69 -12.07
C THR A 115 6.16 -7.75 -12.24
N VAL A 116 6.21 -8.34 -13.42
CA VAL A 116 7.22 -9.35 -13.81
C VAL A 116 8.21 -8.69 -14.74
N PHE A 117 9.47 -8.68 -14.34
CA PHE A 117 10.59 -8.23 -15.15
C PHE A 117 11.32 -9.47 -15.68
N LEU A 118 11.63 -9.48 -16.96
CA LEU A 118 12.34 -10.55 -17.65
C LEU A 118 13.67 -10.03 -18.19
N ALA A 119 14.72 -10.83 -18.10
CA ALA A 119 15.97 -10.53 -18.77
C ALA A 119 15.83 -10.67 -20.30
N ASP A 120 14.97 -11.60 -20.74
CA ASP A 120 14.65 -11.86 -22.14
C ASP A 120 13.17 -12.18 -22.29
N ILE A 121 12.49 -11.55 -23.25
CA ILE A 121 11.06 -11.76 -23.49
C ILE A 121 10.73 -13.20 -23.95
N SER A 122 11.69 -13.93 -24.46
CA SER A 122 11.54 -15.34 -24.83
C SER A 122 11.22 -16.24 -23.63
N ASP A 123 11.53 -15.80 -22.39
CA ASP A 123 11.23 -16.53 -21.15
C ASP A 123 9.76 -16.37 -20.70
N TYR A 124 9.00 -15.47 -21.34
CA TYR A 124 7.64 -15.12 -20.92
C TYR A 124 6.71 -16.34 -20.80
N ALA A 125 6.75 -17.26 -21.76
CA ALA A 125 5.91 -18.46 -21.73
C ALA A 125 6.28 -19.40 -20.57
N ALA A 126 7.57 -19.67 -20.39
CA ALA A 126 8.07 -20.55 -19.32
C ALA A 126 7.76 -19.97 -17.92
N VAL A 127 7.93 -18.66 -17.73
CA VAL A 127 7.56 -17.98 -16.48
C VAL A 127 6.05 -18.12 -16.23
N ASN A 128 5.20 -17.97 -17.24
CA ASN A 128 3.75 -18.12 -17.07
C ASN A 128 3.35 -19.53 -16.68
N GLU A 129 3.98 -20.57 -17.25
CA GLU A 129 3.72 -21.97 -16.89
C GLU A 129 3.98 -22.26 -15.41
N VAL A 130 4.99 -21.62 -14.82
CA VAL A 130 5.27 -21.71 -13.39
C VAL A 130 4.32 -20.84 -12.59
N TYR A 131 4.18 -19.57 -12.98
CA TYR A 131 3.40 -18.57 -12.24
C TYR A 131 1.95 -19.02 -12.00
N VAL A 132 1.28 -19.60 -12.99
CA VAL A 132 -0.11 -20.03 -12.88
C VAL A 132 -0.32 -21.11 -11.81
N GLN A 133 0.72 -21.89 -11.45
CA GLN A 133 0.61 -22.93 -10.44
C GLN A 133 0.44 -22.36 -9.02
N TYR A 134 0.86 -21.13 -8.80
CA TYR A 134 0.72 -20.41 -7.52
C TYR A 134 -0.64 -19.72 -7.37
N PHE A 135 -1.40 -19.58 -8.46
CA PHE A 135 -2.70 -18.92 -8.49
C PHE A 135 -3.76 -19.80 -9.17
N PRO A 136 -4.30 -20.79 -8.44
CA PRO A 136 -5.33 -21.70 -9.00
C PRO A 136 -6.64 -20.98 -9.32
N SER A 137 -6.90 -19.84 -8.66
CA SER A 137 -8.04 -18.94 -8.90
C SER A 137 -7.60 -17.49 -8.60
N ASP A 138 -8.30 -16.55 -9.20
CA ASP A 138 -8.24 -15.11 -8.89
C ASP A 138 -6.80 -14.53 -8.82
N PRO A 139 -5.99 -14.67 -9.89
CA PRO A 139 -4.62 -14.14 -9.89
C PRO A 139 -4.62 -12.61 -9.76
N PRO A 140 -3.58 -12.02 -9.15
CA PRO A 140 -3.45 -10.55 -9.05
C PRO A 140 -3.36 -9.90 -10.43
N ALA A 141 -3.74 -8.62 -10.51
CA ALA A 141 -3.47 -7.84 -11.73
C ALA A 141 -1.96 -7.87 -12.03
N ARG A 142 -1.58 -8.07 -13.30
CA ARG A 142 -0.18 -8.24 -13.67
C ARG A 142 0.24 -7.41 -14.87
N SER A 143 1.48 -6.93 -14.85
CA SER A 143 2.21 -6.47 -16.03
C SER A 143 3.47 -7.31 -16.18
N ALA A 144 3.95 -7.47 -17.42
CA ALA A 144 5.24 -8.11 -17.69
C ALA A 144 6.00 -7.30 -18.72
N VAL A 145 7.31 -7.16 -18.50
CA VAL A 145 8.21 -6.37 -19.35
C VAL A 145 9.58 -7.04 -19.38
N ALA A 146 10.24 -7.03 -20.53
CA ALA A 146 11.62 -7.42 -20.64
C ALA A 146 12.54 -6.18 -20.64
N GLY A 147 13.63 -6.28 -19.87
CA GLY A 147 14.71 -5.28 -19.78
C GLY A 147 15.98 -5.72 -20.45
N SER A 148 17.08 -5.03 -20.16
CA SER A 148 18.42 -5.31 -20.68
C SER A 148 19.26 -6.18 -19.74
N GLY A 149 18.68 -6.69 -18.65
CA GLY A 149 19.31 -7.52 -17.62
C GLY A 149 18.71 -7.24 -16.24
N LEU A 150 18.90 -8.19 -15.34
CA LEU A 150 18.41 -8.15 -13.96
C LEU A 150 19.56 -8.36 -12.97
N ALA A 151 19.32 -8.07 -11.69
CA ALA A 151 20.30 -8.23 -10.61
C ALA A 151 20.88 -9.65 -10.59
N LEU A 152 22.17 -9.78 -10.34
CA LEU A 152 22.93 -11.03 -10.30
C LEU A 152 22.85 -11.89 -11.59
N GLY A 153 22.34 -11.34 -12.70
CA GLY A 153 22.12 -12.10 -13.92
C GLY A 153 20.86 -12.97 -13.88
N ALA A 154 19.91 -12.67 -12.98
CA ALA A 154 18.62 -13.34 -12.92
C ALA A 154 17.88 -13.24 -14.25
N ARG A 155 17.08 -14.26 -14.55
CA ARG A 155 16.22 -14.29 -15.75
C ARG A 155 14.83 -13.72 -15.49
N VAL A 156 14.39 -13.75 -14.22
CA VAL A 156 13.10 -13.22 -13.77
C VAL A 156 13.25 -12.48 -12.45
N GLU A 157 12.51 -11.39 -12.32
CA GLU A 157 12.31 -10.66 -11.07
C GLU A 157 10.83 -10.31 -10.97
N ILE A 158 10.25 -10.42 -9.77
CA ILE A 158 8.84 -10.14 -9.54
C ILE A 158 8.71 -9.24 -8.31
N GLU A 159 8.07 -8.08 -8.48
CA GLU A 159 7.62 -7.24 -7.38
C GLU A 159 6.10 -7.33 -7.24
N CYS A 160 5.59 -7.16 -6.02
CA CYS A 160 4.15 -7.24 -5.81
C CYS A 160 3.66 -6.19 -4.79
N ILE A 161 2.36 -5.92 -4.85
CA ILE A 161 1.63 -5.16 -3.85
C ILE A 161 0.54 -6.09 -3.30
N ALA A 162 0.44 -6.18 -1.97
CA ALA A 162 -0.62 -6.92 -1.28
C ALA A 162 -1.51 -5.98 -0.47
N ALA A 163 -2.76 -6.36 -0.25
CA ALA A 163 -3.61 -5.78 0.77
C ALA A 163 -3.24 -6.38 2.13
N VAL A 164 -3.38 -5.60 3.19
CA VAL A 164 -3.29 -6.13 4.56
C VAL A 164 -4.54 -6.97 4.80
N PRO A 165 -4.41 -8.23 5.27
CA PRO A 165 -5.58 -9.06 5.59
C PRO A 165 -6.45 -8.39 6.66
N GLU A 166 -7.78 -8.50 6.50
CA GLU A 166 -8.72 -8.13 7.55
C GLU A 166 -8.60 -9.13 8.71
N VAL A 167 -8.52 -8.63 9.95
CA VAL A 167 -8.39 -9.42 11.19
C VAL A 167 -9.77 -9.82 11.71
#